data_bb3b1027afc9570b543fd60da8639254
#
_entry.id   bb3b1027afc9570b543fd60da8639254
#
_cell.length_a   1.000
_cell.length_b   1.000
_cell.length_c   1.000
_cell.angle_alpha   90.00
_cell.angle_beta   90.00
_cell.angle_gamma   90.00
#
_symmetry.space_group_name_H-M   'P 1'
#
loop_
_entity.id
_entity.type
_entity.pdbx_description
1 polymer ?
#
loop_
_entity_poly.entity_id
_entity_poly.type
_entity_poly.pdbx_seq_one_letter_code
_entity_poly.pdbx_strand_id
1 'polypeptide(L)'
;MTAAVIDGKAFAANLRGEVGKLAATFEQKAGRKAGLAVVLVGEDPASQVYVRSKGKSTVEAGMASFEHKLPADTAEADLLAVVEQLNADPAVDGILVQLPLPGHIDEQKVIATINPDKDVDGFHVTNAGRLAVGQPGFVPCTPLGCLMLLRDRLGDLSGLDAVVIGRSNIVGKPMAQLLIAESCTVTVAHSRTRNLPDVVKRADIVVAAVGRPEMVRGEWIKPGATVIDVGINRVAGAEGKTRLVGDVDYAGAAAVAGAITPVPGGVGPMTIAVLLRNALVAAYRNAGLPLEEGAI
;
A
#
# COMPACT_ATOMS: atom_id res chain seq x y z
N MET A 1 21.97 -21.54 -0.91
CA MET A 1 22.09 -20.24 -0.19
C MET A 1 20.69 -19.84 0.18
N THR A 2 20.47 -19.31 1.39
CA THR A 2 19.15 -18.81 1.79
C THR A 2 18.96 -17.42 1.24
N ALA A 3 17.75 -17.09 0.75
CA ALA A 3 17.40 -15.77 0.23
C ALA A 3 17.71 -14.65 1.24
N ALA A 4 18.17 -13.51 0.75
CA ALA A 4 18.27 -12.31 1.59
C ALA A 4 16.88 -11.85 2.03
N VAL A 5 16.75 -11.46 3.29
CA VAL A 5 15.49 -10.93 3.82
C VAL A 5 15.34 -9.47 3.41
N ILE A 6 14.20 -9.12 2.80
CA ILE A 6 13.82 -7.73 2.52
C ILE A 6 13.06 -7.23 3.75
N ASP A 7 13.76 -6.52 4.64
CA ASP A 7 13.19 -6.03 5.91
C ASP A 7 12.36 -4.76 5.70
N GLY A 8 11.08 -4.95 5.34
CA GLY A 8 10.16 -3.85 5.16
C GLY A 8 9.83 -3.11 6.45
N LYS A 9 9.98 -3.74 7.62
CA LYS A 9 9.79 -3.06 8.92
C LYS A 9 10.88 -2.02 9.17
N ALA A 10 12.14 -2.37 8.90
CA ALA A 10 13.26 -1.45 9.03
C ALA A 10 13.15 -0.30 8.02
N PHE A 11 12.85 -0.62 6.75
CA PHE A 11 12.65 0.39 5.70
C PHE A 11 11.52 1.36 6.05
N ALA A 12 10.35 0.83 6.46
CA ALA A 12 9.22 1.64 6.87
C ALA A 12 9.51 2.54 8.08
N ALA A 13 10.34 2.08 9.03
CA ALA A 13 10.77 2.90 10.16
C ALA A 13 11.61 4.09 9.70
N ASN A 14 12.56 3.87 8.80
CA ASN A 14 13.38 4.93 8.20
C ASN A 14 12.50 5.93 7.43
N LEU A 15 11.62 5.46 6.55
CA LEU A 15 10.71 6.33 5.80
C LEU A 15 9.82 7.18 6.72
N ARG A 16 9.27 6.60 7.79
CA ARG A 16 8.50 7.38 8.78
C ARG A 16 9.36 8.43 9.49
N GLY A 17 10.64 8.12 9.74
CA GLY A 17 11.58 9.08 10.30
C GLY A 17 11.81 10.30 9.39
N GLU A 18 11.98 10.07 8.09
CA GLU A 18 12.12 11.16 7.10
C GLU A 18 10.82 11.95 6.95
N VAL A 19 9.67 11.27 6.89
CA VAL A 19 8.35 11.93 6.90
C VAL A 19 8.20 12.83 8.13
N GLY A 20 8.62 12.38 9.33
CA GLY A 20 8.55 13.18 10.55
C GLY A 20 9.40 14.45 10.49
N LYS A 21 10.62 14.37 9.95
CA LYS A 21 11.49 15.55 9.75
C LYS A 21 10.84 16.58 8.82
N LEU A 22 10.30 16.10 7.71
CA LEU A 22 9.64 16.96 6.72
C LEU A 22 8.29 17.50 7.22
N ALA A 23 7.56 16.74 8.06
CA ALA A 23 6.34 17.22 8.71
C ALA A 23 6.63 18.38 9.69
N ALA A 24 7.73 18.31 10.42
CA ALA A 24 8.18 19.43 11.27
C ALA A 24 8.56 20.66 10.43
N THR A 25 9.23 20.46 9.31
CA THR A 25 9.54 21.54 8.37
C THR A 25 8.28 22.16 7.75
N PHE A 26 7.29 21.32 7.41
CA PHE A 26 5.99 21.77 6.93
C PHE A 26 5.27 22.63 7.98
N GLU A 27 5.21 22.18 9.23
CA GLU A 27 4.57 22.93 10.32
C GLU A 27 5.19 24.31 10.51
N GLN A 28 6.53 24.42 10.41
CA GLN A 28 7.22 25.71 10.50
C GLN A 28 6.87 26.65 9.33
N LYS A 29 6.76 26.11 8.10
CA LYS A 29 6.49 26.92 6.90
C LYS A 29 5.02 27.29 6.73
N ALA A 30 4.12 26.34 7.05
CA ALA A 30 2.68 26.47 6.86
C ALA A 30 1.93 27.03 8.07
N GLY A 31 2.55 27.08 9.26
CA GLY A 31 1.92 27.48 10.50
C GLY A 31 0.87 26.49 11.04
N ARG A 32 0.78 25.29 10.44
CA ARG A 32 -0.13 24.22 10.86
C ARG A 32 0.48 22.84 10.59
N LYS A 33 -0.02 21.81 11.23
CA LYS A 33 0.37 20.44 10.94
C LYS A 33 -0.27 19.94 9.64
N ALA A 34 0.41 19.02 8.94
CA ALA A 34 -0.19 18.25 7.87
C ALA A 34 -1.30 17.34 8.44
N GLY A 35 -2.47 17.31 7.82
CA GLY A 35 -3.66 16.66 8.34
C GLY A 35 -4.08 15.41 7.56
N LEU A 36 -4.23 14.28 8.26
CA LEU A 36 -4.79 13.05 7.70
C LEU A 36 -6.13 12.72 8.37
N ALA A 37 -7.18 12.65 7.57
CA ALA A 37 -8.48 12.15 8.00
C ALA A 37 -8.64 10.66 7.65
N VAL A 38 -9.09 9.88 8.63
CA VAL A 38 -9.37 8.45 8.48
C VAL A 38 -10.82 8.19 8.87
N VAL A 39 -11.61 7.69 7.92
CA VAL A 39 -13.02 7.35 8.14
C VAL A 39 -13.15 5.84 8.23
N LEU A 40 -13.80 5.36 9.30
CA LEU A 40 -14.12 3.96 9.53
C LEU A 40 -15.64 3.83 9.67
N VAL A 41 -16.26 2.92 8.92
CA VAL A 41 -17.66 2.58 9.05
C VAL A 41 -17.79 1.16 9.59
N GLY A 42 -18.47 1.02 10.72
CA GLY A 42 -18.67 -0.25 11.39
C GLY A 42 -17.56 -0.66 12.35
N GLU A 43 -17.64 -1.90 12.82
CA GLU A 43 -16.83 -2.40 13.93
C GLU A 43 -15.96 -3.62 13.55
N ASP A 44 -15.61 -3.79 12.27
CA ASP A 44 -14.72 -4.87 11.87
C ASP A 44 -13.41 -4.83 12.65
N PRO A 45 -13.06 -5.90 13.41
CA PRO A 45 -11.92 -5.86 14.31
C PRO A 45 -10.57 -5.65 13.58
N ALA A 46 -10.45 -6.15 12.35
CA ALA A 46 -9.22 -5.97 11.57
C ALA A 46 -9.08 -4.51 11.13
N SER A 47 -10.16 -3.90 10.64
CA SER A 47 -10.21 -2.50 10.24
C SER A 47 -9.92 -1.57 11.43
N GLN A 48 -10.47 -1.85 12.62
CA GLN A 48 -10.18 -1.07 13.83
C GLN A 48 -8.70 -1.10 14.22
N VAL A 49 -8.04 -2.25 14.12
CA VAL A 49 -6.60 -2.38 14.40
C VAL A 49 -5.78 -1.53 13.42
N TYR A 50 -6.13 -1.59 12.12
CA TYR A 50 -5.45 -0.80 11.08
C TYR A 50 -5.65 0.70 11.29
N VAL A 51 -6.88 1.16 11.54
CA VAL A 51 -7.18 2.58 11.79
C VAL A 51 -6.43 3.09 13.01
N ARG A 52 -6.45 2.35 14.12
CA ARG A 52 -5.70 2.71 15.34
C ARG A 52 -4.20 2.81 15.06
N SER A 53 -3.64 1.88 14.29
CA SER A 53 -2.22 1.91 13.92
C SER A 53 -1.88 3.10 13.02
N LYS A 54 -2.76 3.43 12.05
CA LYS A 54 -2.62 4.61 11.18
C LYS A 54 -2.65 5.90 11.99
N GLY A 55 -3.67 6.09 12.84
CA GLY A 55 -3.78 7.29 13.70
C GLY A 55 -2.58 7.46 14.62
N LYS A 56 -2.14 6.39 15.30
CA LYS A 56 -0.95 6.42 16.15
C LYS A 56 0.29 6.84 15.35
N SER A 57 0.53 6.22 14.18
CA SER A 57 1.69 6.52 13.35
C SER A 57 1.65 7.95 12.79
N THR A 58 0.45 8.48 12.48
CA THR A 58 0.25 9.87 12.05
C THR A 58 0.70 10.84 13.13
N VAL A 59 0.27 10.63 14.37
CA VAL A 59 0.66 11.47 15.50
C VAL A 59 2.15 11.34 15.81
N GLU A 60 2.70 10.14 15.79
CA GLU A 60 4.14 9.90 16.00
C GLU A 60 5.01 10.57 14.92
N ALA A 61 4.51 10.74 13.71
CA ALA A 61 5.16 11.49 12.64
C ALA A 61 4.98 13.03 12.75
N GLY A 62 4.38 13.54 13.83
CA GLY A 62 4.16 14.97 14.05
C GLY A 62 2.99 15.57 13.26
N MET A 63 2.18 14.74 12.60
CA MET A 63 1.03 15.18 11.80
C MET A 63 -0.27 15.20 12.63
N ALA A 64 -1.30 15.89 12.15
CA ALA A 64 -2.63 15.90 12.74
C ALA A 64 -3.43 14.68 12.25
N SER A 65 -4.09 13.97 13.15
CA SER A 65 -4.94 12.80 12.85
C SER A 65 -6.39 13.11 13.19
N PHE A 66 -7.28 12.98 12.20
CA PHE A 66 -8.72 13.19 12.34
C PHE A 66 -9.43 11.84 12.12
N GLU A 67 -9.89 11.22 13.21
CA GLU A 67 -10.59 9.94 13.14
C GLU A 67 -12.11 10.14 13.15
N HIS A 68 -12.79 9.61 12.13
CA HIS A 68 -14.24 9.58 12.01
C HIS A 68 -14.72 8.14 12.08
N LYS A 69 -15.38 7.79 13.20
CA LYS A 69 -15.96 6.46 13.41
C LYS A 69 -17.45 6.54 13.24
N LEU A 70 -17.98 5.88 12.24
CA LEU A 70 -19.39 5.85 11.93
C LEU A 70 -19.99 4.47 12.24
N PRO A 71 -21.25 4.41 12.72
CA PRO A 71 -21.96 3.16 12.95
C PRO A 71 -22.02 2.27 11.69
N ALA A 72 -22.19 0.97 11.89
CA ALA A 72 -22.27 0.00 10.78
C ALA A 72 -23.51 0.19 9.90
N ASP A 73 -24.57 0.78 10.42
CA ASP A 73 -25.83 1.09 9.75
C ASP A 73 -25.87 2.50 9.15
N THR A 74 -24.75 3.23 9.16
CA THR A 74 -24.65 4.57 8.55
C THR A 74 -25.13 4.53 7.10
N ALA A 75 -26.07 5.41 6.74
CA ALA A 75 -26.53 5.51 5.37
C ALA A 75 -25.42 6.01 4.44
N GLU A 76 -25.42 5.52 3.19
CA GLU A 76 -24.44 5.96 2.18
C GLU A 76 -24.39 7.49 2.04
N ALA A 77 -25.56 8.15 2.02
CA ALA A 77 -25.66 9.61 1.90
C ALA A 77 -24.95 10.35 3.05
N ASP A 78 -25.02 9.82 4.27
CA ASP A 78 -24.38 10.43 5.44
C ASP A 78 -22.85 10.27 5.37
N LEU A 79 -22.37 9.10 4.91
CA LEU A 79 -20.94 8.90 4.68
C LEU A 79 -20.41 9.82 3.58
N LEU A 80 -21.15 9.98 2.48
CA LEU A 80 -20.76 10.90 1.41
C LEU A 80 -20.70 12.35 1.90
N ALA A 81 -21.66 12.79 2.74
CA ALA A 81 -21.64 14.11 3.35
C ALA A 81 -20.42 14.33 4.23
N VAL A 82 -20.00 13.32 5.01
CA VAL A 82 -18.74 13.38 5.78
C VAL A 82 -17.53 13.54 4.86
N VAL A 83 -17.46 12.78 3.76
CA VAL A 83 -16.36 12.91 2.79
C VAL A 83 -16.33 14.30 2.14
N GLU A 84 -17.48 14.85 1.78
CA GLU A 84 -17.58 16.21 1.22
C GLU A 84 -17.12 17.28 2.22
N GLN A 85 -17.48 17.15 3.50
CA GLN A 85 -16.99 18.03 4.56
C GLN A 85 -15.47 17.96 4.68
N LEU A 86 -14.88 16.76 4.66
CA LEU A 86 -13.43 16.58 4.71
C LEU A 86 -12.73 17.12 3.46
N ASN A 87 -13.35 17.00 2.29
CA ASN A 87 -12.85 17.64 1.05
C ASN A 87 -12.76 19.17 1.19
N ALA A 88 -13.73 19.79 1.85
CA ALA A 88 -13.81 21.23 2.05
C ALA A 88 -12.94 21.73 3.23
N ASP A 89 -12.54 20.88 4.15
CA ASP A 89 -11.77 21.26 5.34
C ASP A 89 -10.31 21.59 4.97
N PRO A 90 -9.84 22.83 5.17
CA PRO A 90 -8.45 23.21 4.91
C PRO A 90 -7.43 22.60 5.88
N ALA A 91 -7.87 22.07 7.01
CA ALA A 91 -7.00 21.36 7.95
C ALA A 91 -6.72 19.91 7.52
N VAL A 92 -7.51 19.36 6.59
CA VAL A 92 -7.39 18.00 6.07
C VAL A 92 -6.68 18.02 4.74
N ASP A 93 -5.48 17.46 4.68
CA ASP A 93 -4.68 17.35 3.46
C ASP A 93 -4.86 16.01 2.75
N GLY A 94 -5.10 14.94 3.52
CA GLY A 94 -5.35 13.61 3.00
C GLY A 94 -6.58 12.97 3.61
N ILE A 95 -7.32 12.22 2.81
CA ILE A 95 -8.52 11.47 3.23
C ILE A 95 -8.31 10.02 2.91
N LEU A 96 -8.64 9.17 3.88
CA LEU A 96 -8.68 7.71 3.74
C LEU A 96 -10.00 7.20 4.28
N VAL A 97 -10.75 6.48 3.46
CA VAL A 97 -11.91 5.71 3.90
C VAL A 97 -11.51 4.24 4.00
N GLN A 98 -11.54 3.69 5.21
CA GLN A 98 -11.07 2.33 5.48
C GLN A 98 -11.98 1.30 4.83
N LEU A 99 -11.43 0.51 3.91
CA LEU A 99 -12.12 -0.62 3.28
C LEU A 99 -11.90 -1.92 4.09
N PRO A 100 -12.83 -2.91 4.01
CA PRO A 100 -14.08 -2.86 3.25
C PRO A 100 -15.15 -2.04 3.95
N LEU A 101 -16.10 -1.50 3.18
CA LEU A 101 -17.31 -0.86 3.69
C LEU A 101 -18.43 -1.88 3.90
N PRO A 102 -19.45 -1.56 4.74
CA PRO A 102 -20.67 -2.37 4.84
C PRO A 102 -21.35 -2.55 3.47
N GLY A 103 -21.91 -3.75 3.20
CA GLY A 103 -22.39 -4.15 1.88
C GLY A 103 -23.55 -3.34 1.28
N HIS A 104 -24.16 -2.43 2.04
CA HIS A 104 -25.17 -1.49 1.56
C HIS A 104 -24.60 -0.17 1.04
N ILE A 105 -23.29 0.04 1.15
CA ILE A 105 -22.58 1.24 0.69
C ILE A 105 -21.76 0.89 -0.55
N ASP A 106 -21.88 1.69 -1.60
CA ASP A 106 -21.07 1.55 -2.81
C ASP A 106 -19.66 2.15 -2.60
N GLU A 107 -18.67 1.27 -2.41
CA GLU A 107 -17.27 1.66 -2.23
C GLU A 107 -16.74 2.55 -3.38
N GLN A 108 -17.14 2.27 -4.62
CA GLN A 108 -16.67 3.03 -5.77
C GLN A 108 -17.22 4.46 -5.77
N LYS A 109 -18.46 4.63 -5.35
CA LYS A 109 -19.08 5.94 -5.21
C LYS A 109 -18.42 6.76 -4.10
N VAL A 110 -18.12 6.13 -2.96
CA VAL A 110 -17.40 6.78 -1.86
C VAL A 110 -16.01 7.22 -2.29
N ILE A 111 -15.24 6.33 -2.92
CA ILE A 111 -13.90 6.66 -3.45
C ILE A 111 -13.98 7.80 -4.48
N ALA A 112 -14.98 7.78 -5.37
CA ALA A 112 -15.15 8.83 -6.39
C ALA A 112 -15.58 10.19 -5.81
N THR A 113 -16.08 10.23 -4.58
CA THR A 113 -16.45 11.49 -3.89
C THR A 113 -15.22 12.16 -3.24
N ILE A 114 -14.15 11.41 -2.95
CA ILE A 114 -12.91 11.99 -2.41
C ILE A 114 -12.29 12.91 -3.47
N ASN A 115 -11.86 14.10 -3.06
CA ASN A 115 -11.06 14.95 -3.96
C ASN A 115 -9.78 14.21 -4.36
N PRO A 116 -9.51 14.02 -5.68
CA PRO A 116 -8.31 13.31 -6.14
C PRO A 116 -6.99 13.82 -5.56
N ASP A 117 -6.91 15.09 -5.22
CA ASP A 117 -5.71 15.69 -4.62
C ASP A 117 -5.61 15.50 -3.10
N LYS A 118 -6.67 14.93 -2.48
CA LYS A 118 -6.69 14.46 -1.08
C LYS A 118 -6.81 12.93 -0.98
N ASP A 119 -6.93 12.19 -2.09
CA ASP A 119 -6.99 10.73 -2.14
C ASP A 119 -5.60 10.11 -1.89
N VAL A 120 -5.18 10.08 -0.65
CA VAL A 120 -3.83 9.62 -0.26
C VAL A 120 -3.64 8.09 -0.30
N ASP A 121 -4.73 7.33 -0.42
CA ASP A 121 -4.68 5.89 -0.74
C ASP A 121 -4.49 5.62 -2.24
N GLY A 122 -4.74 6.61 -3.12
CA GLY A 122 -4.54 6.53 -4.56
C GLY A 122 -5.56 5.64 -5.28
N PHE A 123 -6.77 5.48 -4.74
CA PHE A 123 -7.79 4.59 -5.31
C PHE A 123 -8.77 5.30 -6.25
N HIS A 124 -8.80 6.64 -6.22
CA HIS A 124 -9.67 7.44 -7.09
C HIS A 124 -9.34 7.19 -8.56
N VAL A 125 -10.37 7.09 -9.40
CA VAL A 125 -10.23 6.80 -10.84
C VAL A 125 -9.29 7.78 -11.55
N THR A 126 -9.27 9.05 -11.14
CA THR A 126 -8.35 10.06 -11.66
C THR A 126 -6.89 9.69 -11.36
N ASN A 127 -6.57 9.28 -10.13
CA ASN A 127 -5.22 8.87 -9.76
C ASN A 127 -4.82 7.56 -10.43
N ALA A 128 -5.76 6.60 -10.54
CA ALA A 128 -5.54 5.37 -11.32
C ALA A 128 -5.24 5.68 -12.80
N GLY A 129 -5.96 6.63 -13.41
CA GLY A 129 -5.71 7.11 -14.76
C GLY A 129 -4.36 7.80 -14.91
N ARG A 130 -4.02 8.71 -13.98
CA ARG A 130 -2.72 9.39 -13.94
C ARG A 130 -1.56 8.37 -13.89
N LEU A 131 -1.66 7.37 -12.99
CA LEU A 131 -0.67 6.29 -12.89
C LEU A 131 -0.54 5.51 -14.21
N ALA A 132 -1.66 5.17 -14.84
CA ALA A 132 -1.67 4.39 -16.08
C ALA A 132 -1.00 5.11 -17.27
N VAL A 133 -1.02 6.45 -17.29
CA VAL A 133 -0.45 7.27 -18.38
C VAL A 133 0.83 8.01 -17.97
N GLY A 134 1.40 7.69 -16.79
CA GLY A 134 2.65 8.28 -16.31
C GLY A 134 2.54 9.76 -15.90
N GLN A 135 1.35 10.21 -15.51
CA GLN A 135 1.14 11.57 -14.99
C GLN A 135 1.28 11.63 -13.46
N PRO A 136 1.67 12.79 -12.90
CA PRO A 136 1.73 12.99 -11.46
C PRO A 136 0.38 12.80 -10.78
N GLY A 137 0.35 11.94 -9.75
CA GLY A 137 -0.83 11.63 -8.96
C GLY A 137 -0.46 10.87 -7.69
N PHE A 138 -1.45 10.50 -6.89
CA PHE A 138 -1.23 9.58 -5.78
C PHE A 138 -1.25 8.14 -6.27
N VAL A 139 -0.30 7.37 -5.78
CA VAL A 139 -0.15 5.95 -6.08
C VAL A 139 -0.63 5.15 -4.87
N PRO A 140 -1.35 4.03 -5.07
CA PRO A 140 -1.74 3.16 -3.97
C PRO A 140 -0.59 2.79 -3.06
N CYS A 141 -0.82 2.93 -1.74
CA CYS A 141 0.24 2.85 -0.73
C CYS A 141 1.00 1.52 -0.75
N THR A 142 0.28 0.39 -0.85
CA THR A 142 0.91 -0.93 -0.84
C THR A 142 1.78 -1.17 -2.07
N PRO A 143 1.31 -0.95 -3.32
CA PRO A 143 2.15 -1.06 -4.51
C PRO A 143 3.37 -0.15 -4.50
N LEU A 144 3.21 1.10 -4.07
CA LEU A 144 4.34 2.02 -3.98
C LEU A 144 5.37 1.55 -2.95
N GLY A 145 4.91 1.03 -1.80
CA GLY A 145 5.78 0.41 -0.82
C GLY A 145 6.54 -0.81 -1.37
N CYS A 146 5.88 -1.66 -2.17
CA CYS A 146 6.54 -2.77 -2.86
C CYS A 146 7.61 -2.28 -3.84
N LEU A 147 7.32 -1.24 -4.61
CA LEU A 147 8.30 -0.67 -5.54
C LEU A 147 9.51 -0.09 -4.80
N MET A 148 9.30 0.63 -3.68
CA MET A 148 10.40 1.16 -2.87
C MET A 148 11.32 0.04 -2.37
N LEU A 149 10.77 -1.08 -1.90
CA LEU A 149 11.53 -2.25 -1.47
C LEU A 149 12.29 -2.92 -2.62
N LEU A 150 11.70 -2.98 -3.82
CA LEU A 150 12.35 -3.50 -5.02
C LEU A 150 13.53 -2.63 -5.45
N ARG A 151 13.34 -1.30 -5.49
CA ARG A 151 14.42 -0.35 -5.82
C ARG A 151 15.57 -0.39 -4.82
N ASP A 152 15.26 -0.46 -3.52
CA ASP A 152 16.28 -0.60 -2.46
C ASP A 152 17.09 -1.89 -2.63
N ARG A 153 16.43 -2.98 -3.00
CA ARG A 153 17.07 -4.29 -3.14
C ARG A 153 17.85 -4.47 -4.44
N LEU A 154 17.31 -4.00 -5.56
CA LEU A 154 17.79 -4.29 -6.92
C LEU A 154 18.46 -3.08 -7.58
N GLY A 155 18.18 -1.86 -7.14
CA GLY A 155 18.58 -0.63 -7.81
C GLY A 155 17.78 -0.40 -9.10
N ASP A 156 18.40 -0.56 -10.25
CA ASP A 156 17.74 -0.47 -11.56
C ASP A 156 16.93 -1.73 -11.86
N LEU A 157 15.65 -1.55 -12.22
CA LEU A 157 14.73 -2.63 -12.57
C LEU A 157 14.56 -2.80 -14.07
N SER A 158 15.20 -1.94 -14.87
CA SER A 158 15.03 -1.90 -16.31
C SER A 158 15.40 -3.24 -16.97
N GLY A 159 14.51 -3.72 -17.85
CA GLY A 159 14.69 -4.96 -18.59
C GLY A 159 14.39 -6.24 -17.82
N LEU A 160 14.07 -6.18 -16.50
CA LEU A 160 13.72 -7.37 -15.74
C LEU A 160 12.32 -7.91 -16.11
N ASP A 161 12.18 -9.23 -16.10
CA ASP A 161 10.89 -9.90 -16.24
C ASP A 161 10.18 -9.91 -14.88
N ALA A 162 9.00 -9.31 -14.80
CA ALA A 162 8.21 -9.23 -13.60
C ALA A 162 6.86 -9.95 -13.75
N VAL A 163 6.47 -10.73 -12.75
CA VAL A 163 5.15 -11.35 -12.66
C VAL A 163 4.41 -10.82 -11.45
N VAL A 164 3.24 -10.22 -11.69
CA VAL A 164 2.30 -9.80 -10.64
C VAL A 164 1.17 -10.83 -10.58
N ILE A 165 1.09 -11.57 -9.49
CA ILE A 165 0.04 -12.58 -9.25
C ILE A 165 -1.09 -11.91 -8.46
N GLY A 166 -2.17 -11.57 -9.15
CA GLY A 166 -3.30 -10.78 -8.66
C GLY A 166 -3.58 -9.58 -9.56
N ARG A 167 -4.85 -9.16 -9.62
CA ARG A 167 -5.29 -8.05 -10.48
C ARG A 167 -6.34 -7.15 -9.82
N SER A 168 -6.25 -7.00 -8.50
CA SER A 168 -7.12 -6.07 -7.78
C SER A 168 -6.84 -4.63 -8.19
N ASN A 169 -7.84 -3.76 -8.06
CA ASN A 169 -7.69 -2.34 -8.35
C ASN A 169 -6.77 -1.64 -7.34
N ILE A 170 -6.63 -2.20 -6.14
CA ILE A 170 -5.88 -1.59 -5.04
C ILE A 170 -4.42 -2.06 -4.94
N VAL A 171 -4.07 -3.21 -5.55
CA VAL A 171 -2.69 -3.76 -5.51
C VAL A 171 -2.21 -4.23 -6.87
N GLY A 172 -2.82 -5.25 -7.46
CA GLY A 172 -2.25 -5.95 -8.64
C GLY A 172 -2.11 -5.05 -9.87
N LYS A 173 -3.17 -4.31 -10.24
CA LYS A 173 -3.14 -3.40 -11.39
C LYS A 173 -2.16 -2.24 -11.18
N PRO A 174 -2.20 -1.47 -10.06
CA PRO A 174 -1.25 -0.40 -9.84
C PRO A 174 0.20 -0.90 -9.71
N MET A 175 0.43 -2.08 -9.14
CA MET A 175 1.78 -2.68 -9.11
C MET A 175 2.32 -2.96 -10.52
N ALA A 176 1.48 -3.48 -11.40
CA ALA A 176 1.86 -3.71 -12.80
C ALA A 176 2.22 -2.39 -13.51
N GLN A 177 1.43 -1.33 -13.30
CA GLN A 177 1.72 0.00 -13.88
C GLN A 177 3.04 0.58 -13.36
N LEU A 178 3.32 0.43 -12.08
CA LEU A 178 4.59 0.87 -11.49
C LEU A 178 5.79 0.14 -12.11
N LEU A 179 5.70 -1.20 -12.26
CA LEU A 179 6.77 -1.98 -12.87
C LEU A 179 6.96 -1.67 -14.37
N ILE A 180 5.87 -1.38 -15.09
CA ILE A 180 5.94 -0.88 -16.48
C ILE A 180 6.70 0.47 -16.52
N ALA A 181 6.40 1.38 -15.59
CA ALA A 181 7.11 2.66 -15.50
C ALA A 181 8.61 2.50 -15.19
N GLU A 182 9.00 1.43 -14.49
CA GLU A 182 10.40 1.02 -14.26
C GLU A 182 11.03 0.28 -15.44
N SER A 183 10.38 0.25 -16.61
CA SER A 183 10.85 -0.44 -17.81
C SER A 183 10.98 -1.96 -17.66
N CYS A 184 10.22 -2.57 -16.75
CA CYS A 184 10.11 -4.04 -16.66
C CYS A 184 9.21 -4.60 -17.77
N THR A 185 9.48 -5.85 -18.17
CA THR A 185 8.53 -6.68 -18.93
C THR A 185 7.56 -7.31 -17.94
N VAL A 186 6.28 -6.88 -17.95
CA VAL A 186 5.32 -7.25 -16.91
C VAL A 186 4.29 -8.26 -17.41
N THR A 187 4.15 -9.36 -16.67
CA THR A 187 3.06 -10.32 -16.84
C THR A 187 2.12 -10.23 -15.65
N VAL A 188 0.82 -10.00 -15.90
CA VAL A 188 -0.23 -10.06 -14.87
C VAL A 188 -0.91 -11.42 -14.90
N ALA A 189 -0.75 -12.20 -13.83
CA ALA A 189 -1.34 -13.51 -13.66
C ALA A 189 -2.53 -13.47 -12.68
N HIS A 190 -3.50 -14.37 -12.87
CA HIS A 190 -4.72 -14.40 -12.05
C HIS A 190 -5.33 -15.82 -12.04
N SER A 191 -6.46 -16.00 -11.36
CA SER A 191 -7.14 -17.30 -11.20
C SER A 191 -7.52 -18.04 -12.49
N ARG A 192 -7.51 -17.36 -13.65
CA ARG A 192 -7.76 -17.95 -14.96
C ARG A 192 -6.50 -18.11 -15.81
N THR A 193 -5.33 -17.82 -15.26
CA THR A 193 -4.04 -18.01 -15.95
C THR A 193 -3.76 -19.50 -16.07
N ARG A 194 -3.47 -19.94 -17.30
CA ARG A 194 -3.06 -21.33 -17.56
C ARG A 194 -1.59 -21.50 -17.18
N ASN A 195 -1.25 -22.67 -16.65
CA ASN A 195 0.13 -23.04 -16.30
C ASN A 195 0.85 -21.97 -15.46
N LEU A 196 0.18 -21.47 -14.41
CA LEU A 196 0.73 -20.42 -13.56
C LEU A 196 2.17 -20.69 -13.06
N PRO A 197 2.54 -21.93 -12.66
CA PRO A 197 3.92 -22.23 -12.30
C PRO A 197 4.96 -21.87 -13.37
N ASP A 198 4.67 -22.18 -14.63
CA ASP A 198 5.59 -21.92 -15.75
C ASP A 198 5.70 -20.42 -16.05
N VAL A 199 4.63 -19.66 -15.80
CA VAL A 199 4.65 -18.19 -15.90
C VAL A 199 5.55 -17.59 -14.84
N VAL A 200 5.44 -18.06 -13.58
CA VAL A 200 6.23 -17.56 -12.45
C VAL A 200 7.70 -17.92 -12.59
N LYS A 201 8.04 -19.12 -13.08
CA LYS A 201 9.43 -19.60 -13.23
C LYS A 201 10.33 -18.73 -14.12
N ARG A 202 9.76 -17.88 -14.95
CA ARG A 202 10.53 -17.02 -15.86
C ARG A 202 10.88 -15.67 -15.27
N ALA A 203 10.21 -15.29 -14.16
CA ALA A 203 10.29 -13.94 -13.61
C ALA A 203 11.51 -13.72 -12.74
N ASP A 204 12.17 -12.58 -12.92
CA ASP A 204 13.21 -12.05 -12.05
C ASP A 204 12.59 -11.42 -10.79
N ILE A 205 11.38 -10.87 -10.95
CA ILE A 205 10.58 -10.27 -9.88
C ILE A 205 9.23 -10.98 -9.80
N VAL A 206 8.86 -11.47 -8.63
CA VAL A 206 7.56 -12.07 -8.35
C VAL A 206 6.85 -11.26 -7.27
N VAL A 207 5.68 -10.69 -7.59
CA VAL A 207 4.81 -10.01 -6.62
C VAL A 207 3.55 -10.84 -6.42
N ALA A 208 3.38 -11.42 -5.24
CA ALA A 208 2.21 -12.23 -4.88
C ALA A 208 1.19 -11.38 -4.10
N ALA A 209 -0.02 -11.22 -4.69
CA ALA A 209 -1.10 -10.38 -4.14
C ALA A 209 -2.48 -10.99 -4.43
N VAL A 210 -2.72 -12.21 -3.93
CA VAL A 210 -3.93 -13.00 -4.20
C VAL A 210 -4.81 -13.25 -2.97
N GLY A 211 -4.29 -13.01 -1.76
CA GLY A 211 -4.99 -13.27 -0.51
C GLY A 211 -5.26 -14.77 -0.27
N ARG A 212 -4.32 -15.63 -0.69
CA ARG A 212 -4.40 -17.08 -0.53
C ARG A 212 -3.16 -17.62 0.20
N PRO A 213 -3.32 -18.20 1.39
CA PRO A 213 -2.20 -18.67 2.20
C PRO A 213 -1.27 -19.60 1.43
N GLU A 214 0.01 -19.26 1.36
CA GLU A 214 1.09 -20.11 0.86
C GLU A 214 0.82 -20.76 -0.52
N MET A 215 0.03 -20.05 -1.38
CA MET A 215 -0.36 -20.56 -2.71
C MET A 215 0.83 -20.64 -3.67
N VAL A 216 1.73 -19.64 -3.62
CA VAL A 216 2.90 -19.58 -4.50
C VAL A 216 4.00 -20.45 -3.89
N ARG A 217 4.34 -21.55 -4.57
CA ARG A 217 5.30 -22.53 -4.08
C ARG A 217 6.74 -22.19 -4.45
N GLY A 218 7.70 -22.60 -3.62
CA GLY A 218 9.12 -22.38 -3.88
C GLY A 218 9.60 -22.95 -5.22
N GLU A 219 9.06 -24.10 -5.64
CA GLU A 219 9.36 -24.72 -6.92
C GLU A 219 8.91 -23.92 -8.16
N TRP A 220 8.05 -22.90 -7.98
CA TRP A 220 7.65 -21.97 -9.04
C TRP A 220 8.62 -20.80 -9.18
N ILE A 221 9.48 -20.56 -8.20
CA ILE A 221 10.37 -19.40 -8.18
C ILE A 221 11.62 -19.70 -9.02
N LYS A 222 11.96 -18.76 -9.90
CA LYS A 222 13.24 -18.78 -10.62
C LYS A 222 14.39 -18.65 -9.62
N PRO A 223 15.44 -19.49 -9.70
CA PRO A 223 16.60 -19.33 -8.84
C PRO A 223 17.18 -17.92 -8.91
N GLY A 224 17.35 -17.30 -7.75
CA GLY A 224 17.86 -15.93 -7.63
C GLY A 224 16.81 -14.82 -7.77
N ALA A 225 15.56 -15.12 -8.10
CA ALA A 225 14.49 -14.11 -8.22
C ALA A 225 14.25 -13.34 -6.91
N THR A 226 13.74 -12.13 -7.03
CA THR A 226 13.27 -11.31 -5.90
C THR A 226 11.76 -11.47 -5.72
N VAL A 227 11.34 -11.83 -4.51
CA VAL A 227 9.95 -12.16 -4.19
C VAL A 227 9.36 -11.14 -3.21
N ILE A 228 8.31 -10.47 -3.61
CA ILE A 228 7.51 -9.56 -2.78
C ILE A 228 6.18 -10.24 -2.45
N ASP A 229 6.01 -10.61 -1.22
CA ASP A 229 4.78 -11.21 -0.70
C ASP A 229 3.89 -10.13 -0.05
N VAL A 230 2.80 -9.80 -0.71
CA VAL A 230 1.82 -8.80 -0.23
C VAL A 230 0.77 -9.44 0.66
N GLY A 231 0.65 -10.77 0.62
CA GLY A 231 -0.38 -11.51 1.35
C GLY A 231 -0.27 -11.33 2.86
N ILE A 232 -1.42 -11.17 3.53
CA ILE A 232 -1.55 -11.23 4.98
C ILE A 232 -2.75 -12.11 5.30
N ASN A 233 -2.48 -13.38 5.57
CA ASN A 233 -3.50 -14.38 5.80
C ASN A 233 -3.43 -14.88 7.25
N ARG A 234 -4.57 -14.97 7.93
CA ARG A 234 -4.68 -15.62 9.25
C ARG A 234 -4.98 -17.08 9.06
N VAL A 235 -4.11 -17.95 9.54
CA VAL A 235 -4.30 -19.41 9.51
C VAL A 235 -4.27 -19.97 10.92
N ALA A 236 -4.87 -21.14 11.12
CA ALA A 236 -4.79 -21.85 12.39
C ALA A 236 -3.32 -22.18 12.70
N GLY A 237 -2.89 -21.90 13.90
CA GLY A 237 -1.58 -22.24 14.44
C GLY A 237 -1.68 -23.32 15.51
N ALA A 238 -0.56 -23.64 16.14
CA ALA A 238 -0.52 -24.56 17.26
C ALA A 238 -1.32 -24.02 18.47
N GLU A 239 -1.83 -24.92 19.30
CA GLU A 239 -2.53 -24.58 20.57
C GLU A 239 -3.74 -23.62 20.42
N GLY A 240 -4.47 -23.68 19.29
CA GLY A 240 -5.63 -22.81 19.07
C GLY A 240 -5.30 -21.34 18.79
N LYS A 241 -4.02 -20.97 18.70
CA LYS A 241 -3.59 -19.64 18.30
C LYS A 241 -3.67 -19.48 16.78
N THR A 242 -3.77 -18.24 16.30
CA THR A 242 -3.64 -17.94 14.88
C THR A 242 -2.23 -17.45 14.57
N ARG A 243 -1.71 -17.79 13.37
CA ARG A 243 -0.47 -17.23 12.83
C ARG A 243 -0.75 -16.46 11.54
N LEU A 244 0.08 -15.47 11.26
CA LEU A 244 0.05 -14.76 9.98
C LEU A 244 1.01 -15.44 9.01
N VAL A 245 0.54 -15.64 7.78
CA VAL A 245 1.34 -16.12 6.66
C VAL A 245 1.05 -15.28 5.41
N GLY A 246 1.97 -15.30 4.48
CA GLY A 246 1.81 -14.65 3.19
C GLY A 246 1.06 -15.50 2.16
N ASP A 247 1.08 -15.02 0.93
CA ASP A 247 0.61 -15.75 -0.24
C ASP A 247 1.68 -16.71 -0.78
N VAL A 248 2.92 -16.58 -0.32
CA VAL A 248 4.07 -17.38 -0.73
C VAL A 248 4.41 -18.40 0.36
N ASP A 249 4.69 -19.65 -0.04
CA ASP A 249 5.38 -20.60 0.82
C ASP A 249 6.79 -20.09 1.11
N TYR A 250 6.92 -19.36 2.22
CA TYR A 250 8.15 -18.65 2.57
C TYR A 250 9.36 -19.58 2.64
N ALA A 251 9.21 -20.73 3.29
CA ALA A 251 10.33 -21.65 3.50
C ALA A 251 10.84 -22.23 2.17
N GLY A 252 9.90 -22.68 1.31
CA GLY A 252 10.24 -23.18 -0.01
C GLY A 252 10.82 -22.11 -0.92
N ALA A 253 10.25 -20.91 -0.93
CA ALA A 253 10.74 -19.80 -1.74
C ALA A 253 12.10 -19.26 -1.26
N ALA A 254 12.33 -19.16 0.04
CA ALA A 254 13.61 -18.69 0.60
C ALA A 254 14.79 -19.63 0.30
N ALA A 255 14.53 -20.89 0.00
CA ALA A 255 15.58 -21.84 -0.41
C ALA A 255 16.08 -21.59 -1.85
N VAL A 256 15.30 -20.89 -2.69
CA VAL A 256 15.53 -20.74 -4.14
C VAL A 256 15.73 -19.28 -4.55
N ALA A 257 14.96 -18.37 -3.98
CA ALA A 257 15.00 -16.94 -4.28
C ALA A 257 16.34 -16.29 -3.89
N GLY A 258 16.68 -15.18 -4.55
CA GLY A 258 17.79 -14.31 -4.17
C GLY A 258 17.43 -13.40 -3.00
N ALA A 259 16.17 -12.94 -2.96
CA ALA A 259 15.63 -12.12 -1.86
C ALA A 259 14.12 -12.32 -1.71
N ILE A 260 13.59 -12.14 -0.49
CA ILE A 260 12.17 -12.32 -0.20
C ILE A 260 11.72 -11.44 0.98
N THR A 261 10.51 -10.89 0.91
CA THR A 261 9.86 -10.22 2.04
C THR A 261 9.26 -11.23 3.01
N PRO A 262 9.46 -11.11 4.34
CA PRO A 262 8.80 -11.96 5.32
C PRO A 262 7.35 -11.50 5.57
N VAL A 263 6.50 -12.42 6.04
CA VAL A 263 5.16 -12.10 6.56
C VAL A 263 5.03 -12.71 7.96
N PRO A 264 4.82 -11.85 9.00
CA PRO A 264 4.77 -10.39 8.97
C PRO A 264 6.16 -9.71 8.85
N GLY A 265 6.16 -8.40 8.61
CA GLY A 265 7.38 -7.58 8.66
C GLY A 265 7.94 -7.15 7.30
N GLY A 266 7.37 -7.65 6.19
CA GLY A 266 7.68 -7.21 4.83
C GLY A 266 6.83 -6.02 4.39
N VAL A 267 5.84 -6.25 3.51
CA VAL A 267 5.04 -5.20 2.86
C VAL A 267 4.11 -4.44 3.81
N GLY A 268 3.50 -5.11 4.79
CA GLY A 268 2.48 -4.49 5.67
C GLY A 268 2.93 -3.17 6.34
N PRO A 269 4.12 -3.09 6.97
CA PRO A 269 4.63 -1.85 7.54
C PRO A 269 4.80 -0.72 6.53
N MET A 270 5.12 -1.04 5.28
CA MET A 270 5.31 -0.07 4.20
C MET A 270 4.02 0.65 3.84
N THR A 271 2.87 -0.03 3.87
CA THR A 271 1.57 0.57 3.55
C THR A 271 1.29 1.80 4.44
N ILE A 272 1.57 1.70 5.74
CA ILE A 272 1.37 2.83 6.66
C ILE A 272 2.41 3.93 6.42
N ALA A 273 3.67 3.58 6.22
CA ALA A 273 4.72 4.56 5.98
C ALA A 273 4.46 5.38 4.70
N VAL A 274 4.04 4.70 3.62
CA VAL A 274 3.68 5.35 2.35
C VAL A 274 2.41 6.20 2.48
N LEU A 275 1.42 5.76 3.27
CA LEU A 275 0.23 6.58 3.55
C LEU A 275 0.62 7.94 4.20
N LEU A 276 1.50 7.91 5.20
CA LEU A 276 1.98 9.14 5.84
C LEU A 276 2.77 10.02 4.86
N ARG A 277 3.61 9.39 4.02
CA ARG A 277 4.29 10.07 2.92
C ARG A 277 3.30 10.76 1.98
N ASN A 278 2.30 10.05 1.50
CA ASN A 278 1.30 10.60 0.59
C ASN A 278 0.51 11.75 1.24
N ALA A 279 0.13 11.62 2.51
CA ALA A 279 -0.56 12.67 3.25
C ALA A 279 0.31 13.94 3.40
N LEU A 280 1.61 13.76 3.65
CA LEU A 280 2.54 14.88 3.72
C LEU A 280 2.76 15.54 2.35
N VAL A 281 2.90 14.75 1.28
CA VAL A 281 2.97 15.26 -0.10
C VAL A 281 1.71 16.06 -0.45
N ALA A 282 0.53 15.58 -0.06
CA ALA A 282 -0.73 16.31 -0.22
C ALA A 282 -0.69 17.65 0.52
N ALA A 283 -0.19 17.66 1.76
CA ALA A 283 -0.09 18.88 2.56
C ALA A 283 0.79 19.94 1.90
N TYR A 284 1.97 19.54 1.42
CA TYR A 284 2.86 20.46 0.70
C TYR A 284 2.20 21.01 -0.57
N ARG A 285 1.54 20.16 -1.35
CA ARG A 285 0.81 20.58 -2.58
C ARG A 285 -0.32 21.54 -2.27
N ASN A 286 -1.16 21.23 -1.28
CA ASN A 286 -2.31 22.04 -0.88
C ASN A 286 -1.88 23.40 -0.32
N ALA A 287 -0.72 23.48 0.33
CA ALA A 287 -0.17 24.71 0.85
C ALA A 287 0.64 25.51 -0.20
N GLY A 288 0.81 25.00 -1.41
CA GLY A 288 1.66 25.63 -2.44
C GLY A 288 3.14 25.70 -2.07
N LEU A 289 3.58 24.80 -1.16
CA LEU A 289 4.97 24.74 -0.70
C LEU A 289 5.77 23.74 -1.54
N PRO A 290 7.02 24.08 -1.93
CA PRO A 290 7.87 23.13 -2.62
C PRO A 290 8.30 21.99 -1.67
N LEU A 291 8.20 20.76 -2.19
CA LEU A 291 8.84 19.58 -1.61
C LEU A 291 9.95 19.18 -2.59
N GLU A 292 11.19 19.10 -2.10
CA GLU A 292 12.32 18.73 -2.95
C GLU A 292 12.11 17.35 -3.58
N GLU A 293 12.45 17.23 -4.85
CA GLU A 293 12.33 15.96 -5.57
C GLU A 293 13.26 14.93 -4.94
N GLY A 294 12.72 13.76 -4.62
CA GLY A 294 13.48 12.70 -3.94
C GLY A 294 13.65 12.87 -2.43
N ALA A 295 13.03 13.88 -1.81
CA ALA A 295 13.10 14.08 -0.36
C ALA A 295 12.47 12.91 0.43
N ILE A 296 11.46 12.23 -0.12
CA ILE A 296 10.80 11.02 0.41
C ILE A 296 10.22 10.16 -0.71
#